data_fa44f2acde22ef567e6f92d8a1f74af2
#
_entry.id   fa44f2acde22ef567e6f92d8a1f74af2
#
_cell.length_a   1.000
_cell.length_b   1.000
_cell.length_c   1.000
_cell.angle_alpha   90.00
_cell.angle_beta   90.00
_cell.angle_gamma   90.00
#
_symmetry.space_group_name_H-M   'P 1'
#
loop_
_entity.id
_entity.type
_entity.pdbx_description
1 polymer ?
#
loop_
_entity_poly.entity_id
_entity_poly.type
_entity_poly.pdbx_seq_one_letter_code
_entity_poly.pdbx_strand_id
1 'polypeptide(L)'
;MTPNSLKETNRILHYQSLFRLLVGFAGILSLLTFHRGLEHELIVTLPLLVTIGYILSSHFVLQRVSPSSRSGVGTVLSFIDALLLGGLICLIDLSLLPALLLIITLQFNGIIGGGFRKLRNDNLALLLGIAITALLKFPQWTLSVDILTSLPPLLALGIYICIYGASSSREIATLGEKQKELEKTQVQ
;
A
#
# COMPACT_ATOMS: atom_id res chain seq x y z
N MET A 1 12.13 23.27 9.44
CA MET A 1 10.94 22.39 9.56
C MET A 1 10.26 22.72 10.88
N THR A 2 8.98 23.06 10.85
CA THR A 2 8.24 23.36 12.09
C THR A 2 7.92 22.06 12.84
N PRO A 3 7.76 22.08 14.18
CA PRO A 3 7.41 20.88 14.96
C PRO A 3 6.13 20.18 14.46
N ASN A 4 5.19 20.94 13.91
CA ASN A 4 3.95 20.40 13.35
C ASN A 4 4.17 19.64 12.04
N SER A 5 5.08 20.11 11.17
CA SER A 5 5.40 19.40 9.91
C SER A 5 6.09 18.05 10.17
N LEU A 6 6.87 17.93 11.24
CA LEU A 6 7.50 16.66 11.64
C LEU A 6 6.48 15.63 12.15
N LYS A 7 5.48 16.07 12.93
CA LYS A 7 4.41 15.18 13.41
C LYS A 7 3.57 14.65 12.25
N GLU A 8 3.26 15.50 11.29
CA GLU A 8 2.48 15.12 10.11
C GLU A 8 3.24 14.13 9.21
N THR A 9 4.53 14.39 8.96
CA THR A 9 5.39 13.47 8.20
C THR A 9 5.49 12.11 8.88
N ASN A 10 5.70 12.05 10.18
CA ASN A 10 5.78 10.78 10.92
C ASN A 10 4.46 9.99 10.87
N ARG A 11 3.34 10.68 10.89
CA ARG A 11 2.02 10.04 10.78
C ARG A 11 1.80 9.44 9.40
N ILE A 12 2.07 10.17 8.32
CA ILE A 12 1.96 9.67 6.95
C ILE A 12 2.83 8.43 6.77
N LEU A 13 4.06 8.45 7.28
CA LEU A 13 4.98 7.31 7.21
C LEU A 13 4.47 6.09 8.00
N HIS A 14 3.81 6.32 9.13
CA HIS A 14 3.19 5.24 9.90
C HIS A 14 2.07 4.56 9.09
N TYR A 15 1.19 5.32 8.43
CA TYR A 15 0.17 4.76 7.55
C TYR A 15 0.75 4.04 6.34
N GLN A 16 1.81 4.55 5.74
CA GLN A 16 2.50 3.88 4.64
C GLN A 16 3.15 2.56 5.09
N SER A 17 3.71 2.52 6.30
CA SER A 17 4.25 1.28 6.87
C SER A 17 3.15 0.24 7.12
N LEU A 18 2.01 0.67 7.69
CA LEU A 18 0.85 -0.19 7.89
C LEU A 18 0.29 -0.70 6.56
N PHE A 19 0.21 0.16 5.54
CA PHE A 19 -0.18 -0.22 4.19
C PHE A 19 0.70 -1.35 3.64
N ARG A 20 2.03 -1.22 3.74
CA ARG A 20 2.96 -2.26 3.28
C ARG A 20 2.71 -3.60 3.96
N LEU A 21 2.54 -3.59 5.29
CA LEU A 21 2.27 -4.81 6.05
C LEU A 21 0.96 -5.46 5.60
N LEU A 22 -0.13 -4.69 5.54
CA LEU A 22 -1.46 -5.22 5.20
C LEU A 22 -1.51 -5.72 3.76
N VAL A 23 -1.07 -4.89 2.80
CA VAL A 23 -1.16 -5.22 1.37
C VAL A 23 -0.15 -6.27 0.96
N GLY A 24 1.07 -6.20 1.51
CA GLY A 24 2.08 -7.22 1.27
C GLY A 24 1.63 -8.58 1.79
N PHE A 25 1.10 -8.65 3.01
CA PHE A 25 0.56 -9.88 3.58
C PHE A 25 -0.65 -10.41 2.81
N ALA A 26 -1.58 -9.51 2.42
CA ALA A 26 -2.73 -9.88 1.59
C ALA A 26 -2.32 -10.41 0.22
N GLY A 27 -1.33 -9.78 -0.43
CA GLY A 27 -0.78 -10.24 -1.71
C GLY A 27 -0.14 -11.62 -1.61
N ILE A 28 0.64 -11.86 -0.55
CA ILE A 28 1.24 -13.17 -0.25
C ILE A 28 0.15 -14.24 -0.07
N LEU A 29 -0.87 -13.96 0.76
CA LEU A 29 -1.97 -14.90 0.97
C LEU A 29 -2.76 -15.17 -0.30
N SER A 30 -3.00 -14.14 -1.13
CA SER A 30 -3.65 -14.31 -2.43
C SER A 30 -2.82 -15.20 -3.36
N LEU A 31 -1.50 -15.00 -3.40
CA LEU A 31 -0.59 -15.82 -4.19
C LEU A 31 -0.61 -17.28 -3.73
N LEU A 32 -0.54 -17.53 -2.42
CA LEU A 32 -0.58 -18.88 -1.85
C LEU A 32 -1.93 -19.56 -2.09
N THR A 33 -3.04 -18.83 -1.99
CA THR A 33 -4.38 -19.38 -2.23
C THR A 33 -4.62 -19.67 -3.71
N PHE A 34 -4.10 -18.82 -4.60
CA PHE A 34 -4.22 -19.00 -6.05
C PHE A 34 -3.44 -20.24 -6.54
N HIS A 35 -2.22 -20.46 -6.03
CA HIS A 35 -1.35 -21.56 -6.45
C HIS A 35 -1.56 -22.86 -5.63
N ARG A 36 -2.68 -23.03 -4.96
CA ARG A 36 -3.01 -24.27 -4.26
C ARG A 36 -2.99 -25.46 -5.23
N GLY A 37 -2.09 -26.42 -4.94
CA GLY A 37 -1.98 -27.65 -5.70
C GLY A 37 -1.10 -27.61 -6.94
N LEU A 38 -0.38 -26.49 -7.20
CA LEU A 38 0.61 -26.45 -8.28
C LEU A 38 1.98 -26.83 -7.73
N GLU A 39 2.64 -27.79 -8.40
CA GLU A 39 3.98 -28.29 -8.03
C GLU A 39 5.14 -27.29 -8.30
N HIS A 40 4.82 -26.03 -8.67
CA HIS A 40 5.83 -25.03 -9.03
C HIS A 40 6.29 -24.21 -7.81
N GLU A 41 6.93 -24.86 -6.86
CA GLU A 41 7.42 -24.25 -5.62
C GLU A 41 8.27 -22.98 -5.82
N LEU A 42 9.14 -22.94 -6.84
CA LEU A 42 10.05 -21.81 -7.07
C LEU A 42 9.33 -20.54 -7.54
N ILE A 43 8.28 -20.65 -8.38
CA ILE A 43 7.53 -19.49 -8.90
C ILE A 43 6.77 -18.78 -7.79
N VAL A 44 6.39 -19.51 -6.75
CA VAL A 44 5.68 -18.96 -5.58
C VAL A 44 6.65 -18.56 -4.48
N THR A 45 7.63 -19.41 -4.20
CA THR A 45 8.55 -19.23 -3.06
C THR A 45 9.47 -18.02 -3.24
N LEU A 46 9.99 -17.77 -4.43
CA LEU A 46 10.90 -16.66 -4.67
C LEU A 46 10.22 -15.29 -4.50
N PRO A 47 9.09 -14.98 -5.14
CA PRO A 47 8.37 -13.72 -4.90
C PRO A 47 7.94 -13.54 -3.45
N LEU A 48 7.56 -14.63 -2.75
CA LEU A 48 7.21 -14.62 -1.35
C LEU A 48 8.37 -14.18 -0.48
N LEU A 49 9.56 -14.78 -0.66
CA LEU A 49 10.77 -14.42 0.08
C LEU A 49 11.21 -12.99 -0.21
N VAL A 50 11.15 -12.55 -1.47
CA VAL A 50 11.46 -11.17 -1.88
C VAL A 50 10.52 -10.19 -1.20
N THR A 51 9.22 -10.48 -1.19
CA THR A 51 8.21 -9.58 -0.58
C THR A 51 8.37 -9.51 0.94
N ILE A 52 8.58 -10.63 1.62
CA ILE A 52 8.83 -10.65 3.07
C ILE A 52 10.13 -9.90 3.40
N GLY A 53 11.22 -10.20 2.69
CA GLY A 53 12.50 -9.53 2.88
C GLY A 53 12.41 -8.03 2.66
N TYR A 54 11.67 -7.59 1.65
CA TYR A 54 11.40 -6.19 1.40
C TYR A 54 10.60 -5.52 2.51
N ILE A 55 9.50 -6.14 2.99
CA ILE A 55 8.69 -5.59 4.08
C ILE A 55 9.53 -5.38 5.32
N LEU A 56 10.32 -6.37 5.71
CA LEU A 56 11.20 -6.28 6.87
C LEU A 56 12.27 -5.21 6.69
N SER A 57 12.98 -5.21 5.56
CA SER A 57 14.04 -4.23 5.28
C SER A 57 13.52 -2.80 5.20
N SER A 58 12.34 -2.58 4.60
CA SER A 58 11.72 -1.25 4.50
C SER A 58 11.40 -0.65 5.88
N HIS A 59 10.97 -1.48 6.82
CA HIS A 59 10.73 -1.05 8.19
C HIS A 59 12.02 -0.59 8.89
N PHE A 60 13.10 -1.38 8.78
CA PHE A 60 14.40 -1.00 9.34
C PHE A 60 14.99 0.25 8.70
N VAL A 61 14.88 0.39 7.38
CA VAL A 61 15.34 1.59 6.66
C VAL A 61 14.64 2.84 7.19
N LEU A 62 13.31 2.82 7.32
CA LEU A 62 12.54 3.97 7.81
C LEU A 62 12.91 4.37 9.25
N GLN A 63 13.29 3.41 10.10
CA GLN A 63 13.72 3.70 11.46
C GLN A 63 15.08 4.39 11.53
N ARG A 64 15.99 4.07 10.60
CA ARG A 64 17.38 4.58 10.60
C ARG A 64 17.57 5.87 9.82
N VAL A 65 16.65 6.23 8.96
CA VAL A 65 16.73 7.45 8.13
C VAL A 65 16.46 8.68 8.97
N SER A 66 17.26 9.74 8.74
CA SER A 66 17.08 11.04 9.39
C SER A 66 15.71 11.65 9.08
N PRO A 67 15.11 12.41 10.00
CA PRO A 67 13.77 13.00 9.80
C PRO A 67 13.64 13.84 8.52
N SER A 68 14.72 14.52 8.10
CA SER A 68 14.74 15.36 6.90
C SER A 68 14.65 14.55 5.59
N SER A 69 15.21 13.34 5.57
CA SER A 69 15.25 12.47 4.39
C SER A 69 14.10 11.46 4.32
N ARG A 70 13.31 11.34 5.40
CA ARG A 70 12.21 10.35 5.49
C ARG A 70 11.16 10.49 4.40
N SER A 71 10.79 11.72 4.02
CA SER A 71 9.81 11.96 2.97
C SER A 71 10.27 11.43 1.61
N GLY A 72 11.53 11.68 1.24
CA GLY A 72 12.12 11.15 0.00
C GLY A 72 12.20 9.63 -0.01
N VAL A 73 12.68 9.04 1.08
CA VAL A 73 12.73 7.58 1.22
C VAL A 73 11.33 6.96 1.18
N GLY A 74 10.34 7.58 1.84
CA GLY A 74 8.95 7.15 1.79
C GLY A 74 8.39 7.11 0.36
N THR A 75 8.75 8.09 -0.48
CA THR A 75 8.35 8.12 -1.89
C THR A 75 8.98 6.97 -2.69
N VAL A 76 10.28 6.72 -2.50
CA VAL A 76 10.97 5.60 -3.17
C VAL A 76 10.38 4.26 -2.74
N LEU A 77 10.15 4.07 -1.46
CA LEU A 77 9.53 2.84 -0.95
C LEU A 77 8.11 2.65 -1.51
N SER A 78 7.30 3.72 -1.63
CA SER A 78 5.97 3.64 -2.25
C SER A 78 6.03 3.21 -3.72
N PHE A 79 7.03 3.68 -4.45
CA PHE A 79 7.26 3.26 -5.83
C PHE A 79 7.58 1.75 -5.91
N ILE A 80 8.43 1.26 -5.00
CA ILE A 80 8.76 -0.17 -4.91
C ILE A 80 7.54 -0.98 -4.49
N ASP A 81 6.72 -0.49 -3.54
CA ASP A 81 5.46 -1.12 -3.14
C ASP A 81 4.54 -1.35 -4.35
N ALA A 82 4.35 -0.31 -5.16
CA ALA A 82 3.49 -0.37 -6.34
C ALA A 82 4.05 -1.32 -7.42
N LEU A 83 5.37 -1.33 -7.61
CA LEU A 83 6.04 -2.22 -8.56
C LEU A 83 5.89 -3.69 -8.14
N LEU A 84 6.14 -4.02 -6.87
CA LEU A 84 5.95 -5.37 -6.34
C LEU A 84 4.50 -5.81 -6.42
N LEU A 85 3.56 -4.90 -6.14
CA LEU A 85 2.13 -5.18 -6.24
C LEU A 85 1.72 -5.50 -7.68
N GLY A 86 2.25 -4.76 -8.66
CA GLY A 86 2.06 -5.06 -10.08
C GLY A 86 2.55 -6.45 -10.46
N GLY A 87 3.72 -6.84 -9.95
CA GLY A 87 4.25 -8.20 -10.12
C GLY A 87 3.35 -9.27 -9.50
N LEU A 88 2.87 -9.06 -8.27
CA LEU A 88 1.95 -9.97 -7.60
C LEU A 88 0.63 -10.14 -8.37
N ILE A 89 0.05 -9.04 -8.88
CA ILE A 89 -1.17 -9.08 -9.70
C ILE A 89 -0.96 -9.91 -10.97
N CYS A 90 0.20 -9.82 -11.60
CA CYS A 90 0.56 -10.63 -12.75
C CYS A 90 0.72 -12.11 -12.38
N LEU A 91 1.32 -12.42 -11.23
CA LEU A 91 1.53 -13.79 -10.75
C LEU A 91 0.23 -14.52 -10.39
N ILE A 92 -0.84 -13.81 -10.01
CA ILE A 92 -2.19 -14.37 -9.82
C ILE A 92 -3.01 -14.36 -11.12
N ASP A 93 -2.33 -14.38 -12.27
CA ASP A 93 -2.91 -14.44 -13.61
C ASP A 93 -3.99 -13.37 -13.87
N LEU A 94 -3.74 -12.14 -13.36
CA LEU A 94 -4.65 -11.00 -13.49
C LEU A 94 -6.10 -11.34 -13.05
N SER A 95 -6.26 -12.25 -12.08
CA SER A 95 -7.56 -12.61 -11.53
C SER A 95 -8.33 -11.34 -11.14
N LEU A 96 -9.51 -11.14 -11.74
CA LEU A 96 -10.18 -9.84 -11.79
C LEU A 96 -10.42 -9.24 -10.40
N LEU A 97 -11.04 -9.99 -9.51
CA LEU A 97 -11.45 -9.46 -8.20
C LEU A 97 -10.27 -9.17 -7.26
N PRO A 98 -9.31 -10.09 -7.04
CA PRO A 98 -8.13 -9.78 -6.22
C PRO A 98 -7.31 -8.64 -6.81
N ALA A 99 -7.11 -8.60 -8.13
CA ALA A 99 -6.38 -7.52 -8.80
C ALA A 99 -7.03 -6.16 -8.58
N LEU A 100 -8.35 -6.06 -8.77
CA LEU A 100 -9.10 -4.82 -8.52
C LEU A 100 -8.99 -4.36 -7.07
N LEU A 101 -9.13 -5.26 -6.09
CA LEU A 101 -9.03 -4.93 -4.67
C LEU A 101 -7.65 -4.41 -4.31
N LEU A 102 -6.59 -5.02 -4.82
CA LEU A 102 -5.22 -4.58 -4.62
C LEU A 102 -4.95 -3.21 -5.28
N ILE A 103 -5.45 -3.00 -6.51
CA ILE A 103 -5.35 -1.71 -7.20
C ILE A 103 -6.10 -0.63 -6.42
N ILE A 104 -7.34 -0.87 -6.00
CA ILE A 104 -8.12 0.10 -5.22
C ILE A 104 -7.37 0.47 -3.94
N THR A 105 -6.80 -0.49 -3.24
CA THR A 105 -6.02 -0.26 -2.01
C THR A 105 -4.79 0.62 -2.29
N LEU A 106 -4.10 0.38 -3.41
CA LEU A 106 -2.98 1.22 -3.85
C LEU A 106 -3.42 2.66 -4.18
N GLN A 107 -4.57 2.83 -4.87
CA GLN A 107 -5.12 4.15 -5.20
C GLN A 107 -5.42 4.95 -3.93
N PHE A 108 -6.05 4.33 -2.94
CA PHE A 108 -6.30 4.97 -1.65
C PHE A 108 -4.99 5.41 -0.98
N ASN A 109 -3.97 4.55 -0.93
CA ASN A 109 -2.68 4.91 -0.37
C ASN A 109 -1.99 6.07 -1.13
N GLY A 110 -2.12 6.09 -2.46
CA GLY A 110 -1.59 7.16 -3.32
C GLY A 110 -2.22 8.52 -3.00
N ILE A 111 -3.55 8.56 -2.93
CA ILE A 111 -4.31 9.80 -2.64
C ILE A 111 -3.98 10.32 -1.24
N ILE A 112 -3.98 9.46 -0.23
CA ILE A 112 -3.71 9.79 1.16
C ILE A 112 -2.27 10.27 1.37
N GLY A 113 -1.31 9.58 0.74
CA GLY A 113 0.11 9.77 1.02
C GLY A 113 0.80 10.90 0.25
N GLY A 114 0.15 11.51 -0.76
CA GLY A 114 0.84 12.54 -1.56
C GLY A 114 0.03 13.10 -2.73
N GLY A 115 -1.27 12.82 -2.77
CA GLY A 115 -2.18 13.34 -3.77
C GLY A 115 -1.89 12.86 -5.19
N PHE A 116 -2.32 13.63 -6.18
CA PHE A 116 -2.34 13.22 -7.58
C PHE A 116 -0.96 12.88 -8.17
N ARG A 117 0.09 13.60 -7.76
CA ARG A 117 1.46 13.34 -8.26
C ARG A 117 1.96 11.96 -7.81
N LYS A 118 1.75 11.63 -6.56
CA LYS A 118 2.10 10.31 -6.01
C LYS A 118 1.29 9.21 -6.67
N LEU A 119 -0.02 9.41 -6.78
CA LEU A 119 -0.94 8.49 -7.44
C LEU A 119 -0.48 8.12 -8.85
N ARG A 120 -0.10 9.12 -9.66
CA ARG A 120 0.42 8.91 -11.02
C ARG A 120 1.70 8.07 -11.00
N ASN A 121 2.64 8.37 -10.12
CA ASN A 121 3.90 7.64 -10.03
C ASN A 121 3.69 6.19 -9.56
N ASP A 122 2.81 5.97 -8.59
CA ASP A 122 2.46 4.63 -8.11
C ASP A 122 1.79 3.80 -9.21
N ASN A 123 0.93 4.41 -10.04
CA ASN A 123 0.32 3.73 -11.20
C ASN A 123 1.35 3.37 -12.28
N LEU A 124 2.31 4.26 -12.58
CA LEU A 124 3.40 3.95 -13.50
C LEU A 124 4.26 2.79 -12.99
N ALA A 125 4.57 2.78 -11.71
CA ALA A 125 5.31 1.69 -11.08
C ALA A 125 4.53 0.36 -11.11
N LEU A 126 3.21 0.40 -10.87
CA LEU A 126 2.33 -0.76 -10.97
C LEU A 126 2.36 -1.37 -12.38
N LEU A 127 2.17 -0.54 -13.40
CA LEU A 127 2.21 -0.98 -14.80
C LEU A 127 3.57 -1.55 -15.18
N LEU A 128 4.65 -0.93 -14.70
CA LEU A 128 6.01 -1.43 -14.89
C LEU A 128 6.21 -2.80 -14.24
N GLY A 129 5.69 -2.99 -13.03
CA GLY A 129 5.73 -4.27 -12.32
C GLY A 129 4.98 -5.38 -13.08
N ILE A 130 3.78 -5.07 -13.59
CA ILE A 130 3.01 -5.98 -14.45
C ILE A 130 3.83 -6.33 -15.70
N ALA A 131 4.38 -5.32 -16.39
CA ALA A 131 5.12 -5.53 -17.64
C ALA A 131 6.37 -6.39 -17.43
N ILE A 132 7.18 -6.12 -16.41
CA ILE A 132 8.38 -6.90 -16.08
C ILE A 132 8.01 -8.36 -15.80
N THR A 133 6.97 -8.59 -14.98
CA THR A 133 6.56 -9.95 -14.61
C THR A 133 5.92 -10.67 -15.78
N ALA A 134 5.17 -9.98 -16.63
CA ALA A 134 4.59 -10.54 -17.84
C ALA A 134 5.63 -11.01 -18.87
N LEU A 135 6.81 -10.36 -18.91
CA LEU A 135 7.92 -10.82 -19.72
C LEU A 135 8.54 -12.13 -19.22
N LEU A 136 8.46 -12.40 -17.92
CA LEU A 136 8.97 -13.61 -17.29
C LEU A 136 7.93 -14.74 -17.27
N LYS A 137 6.68 -14.40 -17.08
CA LYS A 137 5.55 -15.33 -17.06
C LYS A 137 4.38 -14.68 -17.80
N PHE A 138 3.98 -15.25 -18.95
CA PHE A 138 2.77 -14.79 -19.65
C PHE A 138 1.53 -15.08 -18.81
N PRO A 139 0.86 -14.03 -18.25
CA PRO A 139 -0.33 -14.25 -17.44
C PRO A 139 -1.51 -14.74 -18.32
N GLN A 140 -2.27 -15.66 -17.79
CA GLN A 140 -3.56 -16.05 -18.38
C GLN A 140 -4.64 -15.14 -17.76
N TRP A 141 -5.42 -14.46 -18.60
CA TRP A 141 -6.55 -13.67 -18.12
C TRP A 141 -7.62 -14.59 -17.56
N THR A 142 -7.75 -14.64 -16.25
CA THR A 142 -8.82 -15.42 -15.61
C THR A 142 -9.92 -14.49 -15.13
N LEU A 143 -11.09 -14.57 -15.78
CA LEU A 143 -12.31 -13.89 -15.31
C LEU A 143 -12.94 -14.62 -14.11
N SER A 144 -12.29 -15.66 -13.60
CA SER A 144 -12.79 -16.41 -12.46
C SER A 144 -12.76 -15.54 -11.19
N VAL A 145 -13.91 -15.41 -10.56
CA VAL A 145 -14.05 -14.81 -9.24
C VAL A 145 -13.80 -15.90 -8.21
N ASP A 146 -12.54 -16.14 -7.89
CA ASP A 146 -12.22 -17.00 -6.75
C ASP A 146 -12.33 -16.21 -5.45
N ILE A 147 -13.35 -16.52 -4.67
CA ILE A 147 -13.66 -15.85 -3.39
C ILE A 147 -12.49 -16.03 -2.40
N LEU A 148 -11.87 -17.20 -2.39
CA LEU A 148 -10.81 -17.51 -1.44
C LEU A 148 -9.54 -16.68 -1.69
N THR A 149 -9.16 -16.52 -2.96
CA THR A 149 -8.03 -15.67 -3.38
C THR A 149 -8.32 -14.18 -3.18
N SER A 150 -9.60 -13.78 -3.21
CA SER A 150 -10.04 -12.39 -3.07
C SER A 150 -10.22 -11.96 -1.61
N LEU A 151 -10.42 -12.90 -0.70
CA LEU A 151 -10.69 -12.61 0.71
C LEU A 151 -9.55 -11.82 1.41
N PRO A 152 -8.26 -12.18 1.25
CA PRO A 152 -7.17 -11.43 1.89
C PRO A 152 -7.09 -9.97 1.45
N PRO A 153 -7.13 -9.60 0.14
CA PRO A 153 -7.13 -8.20 -0.28
C PRO A 153 -8.38 -7.45 0.19
N LEU A 154 -9.55 -8.10 0.25
CA LEU A 154 -10.78 -7.50 0.75
C LEU A 154 -10.68 -7.15 2.23
N LEU A 155 -10.17 -8.06 3.05
CA LEU A 155 -9.92 -7.81 4.48
C LEU A 155 -8.88 -6.71 4.68
N ALA A 156 -7.78 -6.74 3.93
CA ALA A 156 -6.74 -5.71 4.01
C ALA A 156 -7.29 -4.32 3.66
N LEU A 157 -8.08 -4.21 2.60
CA LEU A 157 -8.74 -2.97 2.20
C LEU A 157 -9.72 -2.48 3.29
N GLY A 158 -10.55 -3.37 3.83
CA GLY A 158 -11.50 -3.05 4.90
C GLY A 158 -10.79 -2.53 6.16
N ILE A 159 -9.78 -3.22 6.63
CA ILE A 159 -8.97 -2.82 7.79
C ILE A 159 -8.31 -1.45 7.53
N TYR A 160 -7.72 -1.25 6.35
CA TYR A 160 -7.06 -0.01 5.98
C TYR A 160 -8.04 1.17 5.97
N ILE A 161 -9.22 1.02 5.37
CA ILE A 161 -10.27 2.04 5.35
C ILE A 161 -10.76 2.38 6.77
N CYS A 162 -10.97 1.37 7.62
CA CYS A 162 -11.39 1.58 9.00
C CYS A 162 -10.36 2.38 9.80
N ILE A 163 -9.08 2.01 9.73
CA ILE A 163 -8.01 2.70 10.45
C ILE A 163 -7.86 4.14 9.96
N TYR A 164 -7.88 4.33 8.63
CA TYR A 164 -7.76 5.66 8.04
C TYR A 164 -8.99 6.52 8.37
N GLY A 165 -10.19 5.97 8.24
CA GLY A 165 -11.44 6.67 8.57
C GLY A 165 -11.49 7.12 10.03
N ALA A 166 -11.11 6.26 10.96
CA ALA A 166 -11.03 6.59 12.38
C ALA A 166 -10.02 7.71 12.66
N SER A 167 -8.88 7.69 11.97
CA SER A 167 -7.86 8.74 12.11
C SER A 167 -8.32 10.07 11.54
N SER A 168 -8.91 10.06 10.34
CA SER A 168 -9.42 11.26 9.67
C SER A 168 -10.54 11.92 10.50
N SER A 169 -11.43 11.13 11.08
CA SER A 169 -12.51 11.64 11.95
C SER A 169 -11.97 12.38 13.18
N ARG A 170 -10.91 11.86 13.80
CA ARG A 170 -10.26 12.52 14.95
C ARG A 170 -9.62 13.87 14.54
N GLU A 171 -9.06 13.96 13.34
CA GLU A 171 -8.47 15.21 12.84
C GLU A 171 -9.51 16.28 12.59
N ILE A 172 -10.63 15.90 11.96
CA ILE A 172 -11.74 16.80 11.69
C ILE A 172 -12.26 17.37 13.02
N ALA A 173 -12.42 16.52 14.05
CA ALA A 173 -12.84 16.96 15.38
C ALA A 173 -11.84 17.96 15.98
N THR A 174 -10.53 17.67 15.92
CA THR A 174 -9.49 18.55 16.45
C THR A 174 -9.41 19.89 15.72
N LEU A 175 -9.60 19.87 14.39
CA LEU A 175 -9.64 21.11 13.58
C LEU A 175 -10.87 21.96 13.94
N GLY A 176 -12.02 21.34 14.14
CA GLY A 176 -13.24 22.02 14.57
C GLY A 176 -13.10 22.67 15.95
N GLU A 177 -12.40 22.03 16.90
CA GLU A 177 -12.11 22.63 18.21
C GLU A 177 -11.17 23.85 18.08
N LYS A 178 -10.11 23.74 17.32
CA LYS A 178 -9.17 24.85 17.07
C LYS A 178 -9.84 26.05 16.39
N GLN A 179 -10.73 25.79 15.44
CA GLN A 179 -11.48 26.84 14.77
C GLN A 179 -12.38 27.61 15.75
N LYS A 180 -13.09 26.89 16.63
CA LYS A 180 -13.90 27.51 17.69
C LYS A 180 -13.07 28.35 18.69
N GLU A 181 -11.85 27.90 19.01
CA GLU A 181 -10.92 28.68 19.85
C GLU A 181 -10.46 29.97 19.17
N LEU A 182 -10.13 29.90 17.87
CA LEU A 182 -9.75 31.07 17.08
C LEU A 182 -10.88 32.10 16.99
N GLU A 183 -12.13 31.64 16.74
CA GLU A 183 -13.30 32.51 16.69
C GLU A 183 -13.52 33.23 18.03
N LYS A 184 -13.36 32.53 19.16
CA LYS A 184 -13.46 33.16 20.49
C LYS A 184 -12.41 34.23 20.76
N THR A 185 -11.19 34.02 20.23
CA THR A 185 -10.07 34.95 20.42
C THR A 185 -10.19 36.21 19.53
N GLN A 186 -10.91 36.12 18.40
CA GLN A 186 -11.16 37.23 17.50
C GLN A 186 -12.29 38.15 17.96
N VAL A 187 -13.17 37.70 18.84
CA VAL A 187 -14.32 38.44 19.38
C VAL A 187 -13.97 39.21 20.68
N GLN A 188 -12.79 38.99 21.25
CA GLN A 188 -12.24 39.74 22.37
C GLN A 188 -11.32 40.87 21.89
#